data_1cde632e33569e43ca5f0e0d8ae4ad63
#
_entry.id   1cde632e33569e43ca5f0e0d8ae4ad63
#
_cell.length_a   1.000
_cell.length_b   1.000
_cell.length_c   1.000
_cell.angle_alpha   90.00
_cell.angle_beta   90.00
_cell.angle_gamma   90.00
#
_symmetry.space_group_name_H-M   'P 1'
#
loop_
_entity.id
_entity.type
_entity.pdbx_description
1 polymer ?
#
loop_
_entity_poly.entity_id
_entity_poly.type
_entity_poly.pdbx_seq_one_letter_code
_entity_poly.pdbx_strand_id
1 'polypeptide(L)'
;YYGLAKKNISERMKKHANMVNLRLFGCFGPTESSDRFIKSSIERYIDSEPILIHQNRQMDFFYINDLCKVIEYYIQNYNKEDLPNDLNMCYMEKHTLLDIADEIGKLNLELLGLTKSKNRIIIKKPNYAKSYTGNGKKLFELGFGDGPLIDKDKKLAGLRAGIHKTYKELKNGR
;
A
#
# COMPACT_ATOMS: atom_id res chain seq x y z
N TYR A 1 24.40 -4.13 1.29
CA TYR A 1 24.38 -5.09 0.17
C TYR A 1 23.02 -5.19 -0.53
N TYR A 2 21.89 -5.28 0.23
CA TYR A 2 20.54 -5.44 -0.35
C TYR A 2 20.16 -4.32 -1.35
N GLY A 3 20.33 -3.05 -0.98
CA GLY A 3 20.02 -1.91 -1.85
C GLY A 3 20.86 -1.88 -3.13
N LEU A 4 22.14 -2.24 -3.03
CA LEU A 4 23.03 -2.34 -4.19
C LEU A 4 22.60 -3.46 -5.14
N ALA A 5 22.24 -4.63 -4.60
CA ALA A 5 21.73 -5.74 -5.40
C ALA A 5 20.45 -5.35 -6.17
N LYS A 6 19.48 -4.69 -5.50
CA LYS A 6 18.27 -4.19 -6.14
C LYS A 6 18.55 -3.15 -7.22
N LYS A 7 19.51 -2.25 -6.98
CA LYS A 7 19.94 -1.26 -7.98
C LYS A 7 20.51 -1.95 -9.22
N ASN A 8 21.45 -2.90 -9.04
CA ASN A 8 22.07 -3.63 -10.15
C ASN A 8 21.03 -4.41 -10.96
N ILE A 9 20.05 -5.07 -10.31
CA ILE A 9 18.94 -5.75 -10.99
C ILE A 9 18.16 -4.74 -11.82
N SER A 10 17.75 -3.62 -11.26
CA SER A 10 16.99 -2.57 -11.96
C SER A 10 17.75 -2.02 -13.18
N GLU A 11 19.05 -1.79 -13.06
CA GLU A 11 19.87 -1.31 -14.17
C GLU A 11 20.01 -2.34 -15.30
N ARG A 12 20.13 -3.63 -14.94
CA ARG A 12 20.17 -4.72 -15.94
C ARG A 12 18.83 -4.88 -16.66
N MET A 13 17.72 -4.82 -15.94
CA MET A 13 16.37 -4.96 -16.52
C MET A 13 16.07 -3.89 -17.57
N LYS A 14 16.57 -2.67 -17.42
CA LYS A 14 16.41 -1.59 -18.41
C LYS A 14 16.95 -1.91 -19.79
N LYS A 15 17.86 -2.87 -19.90
CA LYS A 15 18.48 -3.30 -21.16
C LYS A 15 17.66 -4.34 -21.92
N HIS A 16 16.55 -4.81 -21.33
CA HIS A 16 15.71 -5.86 -21.90
C HIS A 16 14.30 -5.33 -22.17
N ALA A 17 13.89 -5.31 -23.43
CA ALA A 17 12.58 -4.78 -23.85
C ALA A 17 11.39 -5.51 -23.21
N ASN A 18 11.56 -6.82 -22.92
CA ASN A 18 10.48 -7.68 -22.41
C ASN A 18 10.43 -7.75 -20.87
N MET A 19 11.10 -6.84 -20.17
CA MET A 19 11.13 -6.80 -18.71
C MET A 19 10.52 -5.51 -18.18
N VAL A 20 9.68 -5.65 -17.17
CA VAL A 20 9.08 -4.53 -16.43
C VAL A 20 9.54 -4.58 -14.98
N ASN A 21 10.07 -3.48 -14.47
CA ASN A 21 10.50 -3.33 -13.10
C ASN A 21 9.41 -2.64 -12.27
N LEU A 22 8.68 -3.41 -11.47
CA LEU A 22 7.69 -2.89 -10.53
C LEU A 22 8.34 -2.73 -9.15
N ARG A 23 8.56 -1.48 -8.72
CA ARG A 23 9.17 -1.18 -7.42
C ARG A 23 8.09 -1.06 -6.34
N LEU A 24 8.07 -2.01 -5.43
CA LEU A 24 7.21 -2.03 -4.24
C LEU A 24 7.96 -1.44 -3.04
N PHE A 25 7.35 -0.46 -2.37
CA PHE A 25 7.82 0.10 -1.10
C PHE A 25 7.26 -0.71 0.07
N GLY A 26 5.98 -0.99 0.05
CA GLY A 26 5.27 -1.93 0.89
C GLY A 26 4.10 -2.49 0.11
N CYS A 27 3.81 -3.78 0.28
CA CYS A 27 2.62 -4.41 -0.24
C CYS A 27 1.84 -4.99 0.93
N PHE A 28 0.52 -4.82 0.94
CA PHE A 28 -0.30 -5.30 2.03
C PHE A 28 -1.57 -6.00 1.53
N GLY A 29 -2.10 -6.86 2.38
CA GLY A 29 -3.33 -7.61 2.15
C GLY A 29 -3.54 -8.65 3.25
N PRO A 30 -4.64 -9.41 3.21
CA PRO A 30 -5.01 -10.34 4.29
C PRO A 30 -4.02 -11.49 4.49
N THR A 31 -3.31 -11.88 3.42
CA THR A 31 -2.37 -13.00 3.43
C THR A 31 -0.92 -12.61 3.72
N GLU A 32 -0.62 -11.32 3.98
CA GLU A 32 0.74 -10.93 4.37
C GLU A 32 1.09 -11.48 5.76
N SER A 33 2.38 -11.47 6.11
CA SER A 33 2.85 -11.92 7.42
C SER A 33 2.34 -11.01 8.55
N SER A 34 1.95 -11.58 9.71
CA SER A 34 1.38 -10.84 10.86
C SER A 34 2.37 -9.91 11.57
N ASP A 35 3.67 -9.94 11.21
CA ASP A 35 4.67 -8.98 11.67
C ASP A 35 4.69 -7.69 10.84
N ARG A 36 3.96 -7.64 9.72
CA ARG A 36 3.87 -6.46 8.87
C ARG A 36 2.92 -5.43 9.45
N PHE A 37 3.27 -4.14 9.24
CA PHE A 37 2.63 -3.02 9.94
C PHE A 37 1.11 -2.97 9.77
N ILE A 38 0.58 -3.03 8.54
CA ILE A 38 -0.86 -2.89 8.31
C ILE A 38 -1.62 -4.08 8.90
N LYS A 39 -1.21 -5.31 8.59
CA LYS A 39 -1.87 -6.50 9.13
C LYS A 39 -1.80 -6.57 10.64
N SER A 40 -0.60 -6.42 11.22
CA SER A 40 -0.40 -6.37 12.67
C SER A 40 -1.29 -5.31 13.34
N SER A 41 -1.40 -4.12 12.74
CA SER A 41 -2.24 -3.04 13.27
C SER A 41 -3.73 -3.39 13.23
N ILE A 42 -4.20 -4.03 12.14
CA ILE A 42 -5.58 -4.50 12.02
C ILE A 42 -5.88 -5.63 13.02
N GLU A 43 -4.99 -6.60 13.16
CA GLU A 43 -5.14 -7.71 14.13
C GLU A 43 -5.23 -7.17 15.56
N ARG A 44 -4.34 -6.26 15.94
CA ARG A 44 -4.39 -5.58 17.25
C ARG A 44 -5.67 -4.77 17.44
N TYR A 45 -6.13 -4.10 16.38
CA TYR A 45 -7.40 -3.38 16.41
C TYR A 45 -8.58 -4.32 16.68
N ILE A 46 -8.64 -5.49 16.01
CA ILE A 46 -9.66 -6.52 16.23
C ILE A 46 -9.62 -7.03 17.68
N ASP A 47 -8.41 -7.25 18.23
CA ASP A 47 -8.19 -7.76 19.58
C ASP A 47 -8.31 -6.67 20.66
N SER A 48 -8.71 -5.45 20.30
CA SER A 48 -8.82 -4.29 21.21
C SER A 48 -7.49 -3.91 21.89
N GLU A 49 -6.36 -4.27 21.27
CA GLU A 49 -5.01 -3.94 21.71
C GLU A 49 -4.53 -2.60 21.12
N PRO A 50 -3.55 -1.94 21.74
CA PRO A 50 -2.94 -0.72 21.19
C PRO A 50 -2.24 -0.98 19.87
N ILE A 51 -2.42 -0.10 18.87
CA ILE A 51 -1.64 -0.13 17.63
C ILE A 51 -0.23 0.41 17.93
N LEU A 52 0.80 -0.32 17.53
CA LEU A 52 2.18 0.00 17.85
C LEU A 52 2.92 0.55 16.64
N ILE A 53 3.45 1.75 16.78
CA ILE A 53 4.34 2.39 15.81
C ILE A 53 5.74 2.47 16.44
N HIS A 54 6.73 1.81 15.85
CA HIS A 54 8.10 1.90 16.39
C HIS A 54 8.63 3.33 16.29
N GLN A 55 8.51 3.95 15.13
CA GLN A 55 8.89 5.34 14.85
C GLN A 55 8.07 5.85 13.68
N ASN A 56 7.44 7.03 13.82
CA ASN A 56 6.60 7.57 12.76
C ASN A 56 7.42 7.99 11.53
N ARG A 57 6.89 7.75 10.35
CA ARG A 57 7.45 8.15 9.04
C ARG A 57 6.39 8.10 7.96
N GLN A 58 6.62 8.78 6.86
CA GLN A 58 5.88 8.48 5.63
C GLN A 58 6.38 7.17 5.02
N MET A 59 5.43 6.31 4.64
CA MET A 59 5.75 5.04 3.99
C MET A 59 4.62 4.66 3.03
N ASP A 60 4.98 4.29 1.80
CA ASP A 60 4.02 3.82 0.82
C ASP A 60 3.68 2.35 1.05
N PHE A 61 2.37 2.08 1.02
CA PHE A 61 1.80 0.75 1.01
C PHE A 61 0.84 0.62 -0.17
N PHE A 62 0.98 -0.45 -0.93
CA PHE A 62 0.17 -0.72 -2.11
C PHE A 62 -0.68 -1.98 -1.86
N TYR A 63 -1.98 -1.88 -2.11
CA TYR A 63 -2.89 -3.00 -1.85
C TYR A 63 -2.66 -4.12 -2.86
N ILE A 64 -2.67 -5.37 -2.41
CA ILE A 64 -2.31 -6.54 -3.25
C ILE A 64 -3.21 -6.67 -4.48
N ASN A 65 -4.54 -6.45 -4.36
CA ASN A 65 -5.43 -6.56 -5.51
C ASN A 65 -5.21 -5.43 -6.52
N ASP A 66 -4.79 -4.26 -6.08
CA ASP A 66 -4.39 -3.17 -6.97
C ASP A 66 -3.10 -3.51 -7.71
N LEU A 67 -2.16 -4.18 -7.03
CA LEU A 67 -0.94 -4.70 -7.68
C LEU A 67 -1.29 -5.74 -8.75
N CYS A 68 -2.18 -6.69 -8.45
CA CYS A 68 -2.64 -7.68 -9.42
C CYS A 68 -3.27 -7.01 -10.65
N LYS A 69 -4.12 -5.99 -10.44
CA LYS A 69 -4.74 -5.24 -11.54
C LYS A 69 -3.72 -4.57 -12.46
N VAL A 70 -2.68 -3.97 -11.90
CA VAL A 70 -1.61 -3.37 -12.72
C VAL A 70 -0.83 -4.44 -13.48
N ILE A 71 -0.53 -5.57 -12.84
CA ILE A 71 0.16 -6.70 -13.51
C ILE A 71 -0.70 -7.25 -14.66
N GLU A 72 -1.99 -7.48 -14.44
CA GLU A 72 -2.93 -7.93 -15.48
C GLU A 72 -2.95 -6.97 -16.67
N TYR A 73 -2.99 -5.66 -16.42
CA TYR A 73 -2.92 -4.67 -17.48
C TYR A 73 -1.63 -4.79 -18.30
N TYR A 74 -0.49 -4.99 -17.66
CA TYR A 74 0.78 -5.18 -18.37
C TYR A 74 0.79 -6.46 -19.21
N ILE A 75 0.24 -7.55 -18.68
CA ILE A 75 0.12 -8.82 -19.41
C ILE A 75 -0.77 -8.66 -20.65
N GLN A 76 -1.92 -7.99 -20.50
CA GLN A 76 -2.87 -7.80 -21.60
C GLN A 76 -2.38 -6.81 -22.67
N ASN A 77 -1.46 -5.93 -22.32
CA ASN A 77 -0.97 -4.87 -23.20
C ASN A 77 0.53 -4.96 -23.51
N TYR A 78 1.12 -6.13 -23.37
CA TYR A 78 2.58 -6.33 -23.52
C TYR A 78 3.14 -5.89 -24.90
N ASN A 79 2.30 -5.82 -25.93
CA ASN A 79 2.66 -5.40 -27.30
C ASN A 79 2.65 -3.87 -27.49
N LYS A 80 2.23 -3.08 -26.50
CA LYS A 80 2.18 -1.62 -26.61
C LYS A 80 3.61 -1.06 -26.42
N GLU A 81 4.09 -0.32 -27.39
CA GLU A 81 5.44 0.26 -27.39
C GLU A 81 5.67 1.32 -26.31
N ASP A 82 4.59 2.01 -25.89
CA ASP A 82 4.67 3.14 -24.95
C ASP A 82 4.52 2.77 -23.46
N LEU A 83 4.51 1.47 -23.12
CA LEU A 83 4.40 1.09 -21.73
C LEU A 83 5.72 1.32 -20.97
N PRO A 84 5.69 2.07 -19.84
CA PRO A 84 6.87 2.24 -19.02
C PRO A 84 7.40 0.89 -18.52
N ASN A 85 8.67 0.63 -18.75
CA ASN A 85 9.34 -0.58 -18.23
C ASN A 85 9.81 -0.44 -16.77
N ASP A 86 9.45 0.64 -16.09
CA ASP A 86 9.91 1.01 -14.76
C ASP A 86 8.87 1.84 -14.01
N LEU A 87 8.22 1.25 -13.00
CA LEU A 87 7.12 1.80 -12.24
C LEU A 87 7.34 1.72 -10.72
N ASN A 88 7.00 2.80 -10.02
CA ASN A 88 6.81 2.78 -8.59
C ASN A 88 5.36 2.42 -8.27
N MET A 89 5.16 1.33 -7.56
CA MET A 89 3.86 0.88 -7.09
C MET A 89 3.50 1.63 -5.80
N CYS A 90 2.99 2.83 -5.96
CA CYS A 90 2.56 3.69 -4.85
C CYS A 90 1.45 4.63 -5.32
N TYR A 91 0.53 4.95 -4.41
CA TYR A 91 -0.50 5.95 -4.64
C TYR A 91 0.08 7.36 -4.66
N MET A 92 -0.68 8.32 -5.23
CA MET A 92 -0.26 9.73 -5.26
C MET A 92 -0.30 10.35 -3.86
N GLU A 93 -1.35 10.06 -3.10
CA GLU A 93 -1.48 10.52 -1.71
C GLU A 93 -0.45 9.81 -0.81
N LYS A 94 0.17 10.58 0.08
CA LYS A 94 1.23 10.10 0.97
C LYS A 94 0.76 10.12 2.42
N HIS A 95 0.94 9.01 3.11
CA HIS A 95 0.50 8.82 4.47
C HIS A 95 1.69 8.51 5.40
N THR A 96 1.60 8.98 6.62
CA THR A 96 2.47 8.53 7.70
C THR A 96 1.94 7.22 8.30
N LEU A 97 2.78 6.50 9.04
CA LEU A 97 2.30 5.34 9.79
C LEU A 97 1.22 5.72 10.81
N LEU A 98 1.27 6.95 11.34
CA LEU A 98 0.24 7.47 12.24
C LEU A 98 -1.10 7.67 11.51
N ASP A 99 -1.08 8.27 10.31
CA ASP A 99 -2.32 8.46 9.51
C ASP A 99 -2.97 7.12 9.18
N ILE A 100 -2.16 6.10 8.86
CA ILE A 100 -2.64 4.74 8.60
C ILE A 100 -3.22 4.11 9.87
N ALA A 101 -2.57 4.27 11.01
CA ALA A 101 -3.08 3.78 12.30
C ALA A 101 -4.40 4.45 12.70
N ASP A 102 -4.52 5.76 12.46
CA ASP A 102 -5.77 6.52 12.68
C ASP A 102 -6.89 6.01 11.75
N GLU A 103 -6.58 5.72 10.48
CA GLU A 103 -7.55 5.14 9.55
C GLU A 103 -8.04 3.76 10.01
N ILE A 104 -7.13 2.89 10.45
CA ILE A 104 -7.48 1.60 11.04
C ILE A 104 -8.36 1.79 12.30
N GLY A 105 -8.05 2.77 13.13
CA GLY A 105 -8.83 3.11 14.31
C GLY A 105 -10.28 3.54 14.01
N LYS A 106 -10.57 3.97 12.79
CA LYS A 106 -11.92 4.39 12.36
C LYS A 106 -12.76 3.25 11.75
N LEU A 107 -12.21 2.07 11.51
CA LEU A 107 -12.84 0.99 10.74
C LEU A 107 -14.25 0.58 11.19
N ASN A 108 -14.58 0.71 12.48
CA ASN A 108 -15.88 0.37 13.02
C ASN A 108 -16.67 1.57 13.56
N LEU A 109 -16.12 2.79 13.48
CA LEU A 109 -16.79 3.96 14.07
C LEU A 109 -18.13 4.24 13.40
N GLU A 110 -18.16 4.19 12.06
CA GLU A 110 -19.39 4.40 11.28
C GLU A 110 -20.45 3.33 11.56
N LEU A 111 -20.02 2.05 11.70
CA LEU A 111 -20.92 0.93 11.97
C LEU A 111 -21.50 0.96 13.41
N LEU A 112 -20.76 1.53 14.35
CA LEU A 112 -21.12 1.58 15.76
C LEU A 112 -21.70 2.94 16.21
N GLY A 113 -21.81 3.90 15.28
CA GLY A 113 -22.26 5.26 15.60
C GLY A 113 -21.32 5.99 16.58
N LEU A 114 -20.04 5.62 16.61
CA LEU A 114 -19.06 6.19 17.54
C LEU A 114 -18.24 7.28 16.83
N THR A 115 -17.89 8.32 17.57
CA THR A 115 -17.10 9.46 17.06
C THR A 115 -15.61 9.35 17.32
N LYS A 116 -15.19 8.44 18.21
CA LYS A 116 -13.76 8.27 18.56
C LYS A 116 -13.38 6.80 18.63
N SER A 117 -12.19 6.47 18.09
CA SER A 117 -11.58 5.16 18.25
C SER A 117 -11.32 4.84 19.71
N LYS A 118 -11.61 3.61 20.12
CA LYS A 118 -11.25 3.08 21.44
C LYS A 118 -9.78 2.62 21.51
N ASN A 119 -9.15 2.40 20.37
CA ASN A 119 -7.81 1.85 20.33
C ASN A 119 -6.78 2.95 20.54
N ARG A 120 -5.86 2.68 21.46
CA ARG A 120 -4.72 3.55 21.72
C ARG A 120 -3.62 3.32 20.69
N ILE A 121 -3.05 4.40 20.15
CA ILE A 121 -1.84 4.36 19.32
C ILE A 121 -0.65 4.67 20.21
N ILE A 122 0.39 3.82 20.14
CA ILE A 122 1.63 3.98 20.91
C ILE A 122 2.79 4.14 19.94
N ILE A 123 3.49 5.27 19.99
CA ILE A 123 4.71 5.54 19.25
C ILE A 123 5.89 5.33 20.19
N LYS A 124 6.75 4.35 19.90
CA LYS A 124 7.89 3.99 20.78
C LYS A 124 9.02 5.01 20.74
N LYS A 125 9.31 5.59 19.57
CA LYS A 125 10.34 6.62 19.40
C LYS A 125 9.70 7.93 18.95
N PRO A 126 9.90 9.05 19.67
CA PRO A 126 9.20 10.31 19.38
C PRO A 126 9.70 10.99 18.11
N ASN A 127 10.96 10.77 17.71
CA ASN A 127 11.54 11.41 16.53
C ASN A 127 10.96 10.82 15.24
N TYR A 128 10.80 11.66 14.23
CA TYR A 128 10.35 11.25 12.91
C TYR A 128 11.49 10.54 12.15
N ALA A 129 11.18 9.40 11.55
CA ALA A 129 12.17 8.66 10.76
C ALA A 129 12.16 9.11 9.29
N LYS A 130 13.25 8.82 8.57
CA LYS A 130 13.36 9.09 7.13
C LYS A 130 12.20 8.45 6.37
N SER A 131 11.57 9.22 5.48
CA SER A 131 10.49 8.75 4.61
C SER A 131 10.96 7.62 3.68
N TYR A 132 10.07 6.66 3.44
CA TYR A 132 10.27 5.56 2.51
C TYR A 132 9.10 5.52 1.52
N THR A 133 9.17 6.42 0.53
CA THR A 133 8.10 6.68 -0.44
C THR A 133 8.67 6.77 -1.85
N GLY A 134 7.83 6.52 -2.85
CA GLY A 134 8.14 6.68 -4.26
C GLY A 134 7.31 7.77 -4.92
N ASN A 135 7.66 8.08 -6.16
CA ASN A 135 6.86 8.93 -7.02
C ASN A 135 5.93 8.06 -7.88
N GLY A 136 4.61 8.15 -7.63
CA GLY A 136 3.57 7.40 -8.34
C GLY A 136 3.14 8.01 -9.68
N LYS A 137 3.77 9.11 -10.13
CA LYS A 137 3.35 9.86 -11.31
C LYS A 137 3.17 9.00 -12.56
N LYS A 138 4.11 8.12 -12.88
CA LYS A 138 4.02 7.24 -14.05
C LYS A 138 2.81 6.30 -13.99
N LEU A 139 2.49 5.77 -12.81
CA LEU A 139 1.32 4.93 -12.62
C LEU A 139 0.03 5.73 -12.85
N PHE A 140 -0.02 6.95 -12.35
CA PHE A 140 -1.13 7.88 -12.58
C PHE A 140 -1.24 8.29 -14.05
N GLU A 141 -0.15 8.60 -14.74
CA GLU A 141 -0.11 8.93 -16.17
C GLU A 141 -0.58 7.76 -17.06
N LEU A 142 -0.41 6.52 -16.64
CA LEU A 142 -1.04 5.36 -17.28
C LEU A 142 -2.56 5.29 -17.08
N GLY A 143 -3.12 6.21 -16.30
CA GLY A 143 -4.55 6.31 -15.99
C GLY A 143 -4.98 5.49 -14.77
N PHE A 144 -4.04 4.89 -14.01
CA PHE A 144 -4.38 4.20 -12.77
C PHE A 144 -4.56 5.18 -11.60
N GLY A 145 -5.62 4.98 -10.84
CA GLY A 145 -5.92 5.79 -9.67
C GLY A 145 -7.16 5.32 -8.94
N ASP A 146 -7.47 5.95 -7.81
CA ASP A 146 -8.65 5.67 -6.99
C ASP A 146 -9.73 6.78 -7.07
N GLY A 147 -9.47 7.81 -7.88
CA GLY A 147 -10.40 8.92 -8.09
C GLY A 147 -11.68 8.55 -8.83
N PRO A 148 -12.75 9.38 -8.73
CA PRO A 148 -14.05 9.10 -9.32
C PRO A 148 -14.05 9.13 -10.86
N LEU A 149 -13.12 9.86 -11.48
CA LEU A 149 -13.02 10.02 -12.93
C LEU A 149 -12.11 8.99 -13.62
N ILE A 150 -11.55 8.05 -12.86
CA ILE A 150 -10.68 7.01 -13.40
C ILE A 150 -11.54 5.93 -14.08
N ASP A 151 -11.10 5.50 -15.26
CA ASP A 151 -11.72 4.38 -15.99
C ASP A 151 -11.84 3.14 -15.09
N LYS A 152 -12.98 2.43 -15.20
CA LYS A 152 -13.30 1.27 -14.36
C LYS A 152 -12.20 0.21 -14.38
N ASP A 153 -11.60 -0.04 -15.55
CA ASP A 153 -10.58 -1.08 -15.72
C ASP A 153 -9.24 -0.69 -15.10
N LYS A 154 -9.00 0.62 -14.94
CA LYS A 154 -7.79 1.19 -14.31
C LYS A 154 -8.03 1.71 -12.90
N LYS A 155 -9.26 1.63 -12.40
CA LYS A 155 -9.62 2.11 -11.06
C LYS A 155 -9.03 1.20 -10.00
N LEU A 156 -8.17 1.79 -9.15
CA LEU A 156 -7.60 1.16 -7.98
C LEU A 156 -8.57 1.27 -6.79
N ALA A 157 -8.45 0.35 -5.84
CA ALA A 157 -9.16 0.47 -4.57
C ALA A 157 -8.60 1.62 -3.71
N GLY A 158 -7.29 1.84 -3.78
CA GLY A 158 -6.60 2.78 -2.94
C GLY A 158 -6.27 2.24 -1.54
N LEU A 159 -5.47 2.99 -0.79
CA LEU A 159 -5.01 2.56 0.54
C LEU A 159 -6.17 2.32 1.50
N ARG A 160 -7.08 3.28 1.63
CA ARG A 160 -8.21 3.23 2.57
C ARG A 160 -9.13 2.03 2.31
N ALA A 161 -9.59 1.87 1.07
CA ALA A 161 -10.46 0.76 0.73
C ALA A 161 -9.75 -0.60 0.83
N GLY A 162 -8.43 -0.65 0.54
CA GLY A 162 -7.60 -1.83 0.76
C GLY A 162 -7.53 -2.23 2.23
N ILE A 163 -7.37 -1.27 3.15
CA ILE A 163 -7.40 -1.49 4.61
C ILE A 163 -8.77 -2.05 5.05
N HIS A 164 -9.88 -1.45 4.58
CA HIS A 164 -11.22 -1.93 4.88
C HIS A 164 -11.47 -3.37 4.40
N LYS A 165 -11.04 -3.72 3.19
CA LYS A 165 -11.16 -5.08 2.65
C LYS A 165 -10.33 -6.07 3.47
N THR A 166 -9.08 -5.73 3.75
CA THR A 166 -8.18 -6.54 4.58
C THR A 166 -8.79 -6.79 5.96
N TYR A 167 -9.33 -5.75 6.61
CA TYR A 167 -10.02 -5.88 7.89
C TYR A 167 -11.20 -6.84 7.83
N LYS A 168 -12.08 -6.71 6.83
CA LYS A 168 -13.25 -7.59 6.67
C LYS A 168 -12.83 -9.05 6.54
N GLU A 169 -11.83 -9.33 5.71
CA GLU A 169 -11.33 -10.69 5.50
C GLU A 169 -10.71 -11.28 6.77
N LEU A 170 -9.87 -10.52 7.48
CA LEU A 170 -9.26 -10.96 8.73
C LEU A 170 -10.27 -11.17 9.86
N LYS A 171 -11.32 -10.35 9.92
CA LYS A 171 -12.41 -10.51 10.90
C LYS A 171 -13.28 -11.72 10.61
N ASN A 172 -13.57 -12.01 9.34
CA ASN A 172 -14.41 -13.15 8.95
C ASN A 172 -13.67 -14.48 8.99
N GLY A 173 -12.35 -14.50 8.97
CA GLY A 173 -11.51 -15.69 9.06
C GLY A 173 -11.18 -16.14 10.50
N ARG A 174 -11.67 -15.42 11.50
CA ARG A 174 -11.56 -15.74 12.94
C ARG A 174 -12.91 -16.25 13.46
#